data_941d38bb5ec0fb951688a3dd45982bdf
#
_entry.id   941d38bb5ec0fb951688a3dd45982bdf
#
_cell.length_a   1.000
_cell.length_b   1.000
_cell.length_c   1.000
_cell.angle_alpha   90.00
_cell.angle_beta   90.00
_cell.angle_gamma   90.00
#
_symmetry.space_group_name_H-M   'P 1'
#
loop_
_entity.id
_entity.type
_entity.pdbx_description
1 polymer ?
#
loop_
_entity_poly.entity_id
_entity_poly.type
_entity_poly.pdbx_seq_one_letter_code
_entity_poly.pdbx_strand_id
1 'polypeptide(L)' 'MLSHRTTLVNVDATLICQAPRLGSHLPAMAARLAQALGVETDRVSVKAKSPEHLGHLGRGEGIAAMAVVSVEVP' A
#
# COMPACT_ATOMS: atom_id res chain seq x y z
N MET A 1 -16.33 0.26 1.57
CA MET A 1 -16.50 0.10 0.11
C MET A 1 -16.94 1.38 -0.53
N LEU A 2 -16.43 1.63 -1.71
CA LEU A 2 -16.83 2.82 -2.47
C LEU A 2 -18.23 2.61 -3.05
N SER A 3 -19.04 3.67 -3.05
CA SER A 3 -20.33 3.62 -3.72
C SER A 3 -20.13 3.66 -5.24
N HIS A 4 -21.15 3.27 -6.00
CA HIS A 4 -21.08 3.31 -7.46
C HIS A 4 -20.92 4.73 -8.03
N ARG A 5 -21.15 5.76 -7.20
CA ARG A 5 -20.98 7.17 -7.59
C ARG A 5 -19.58 7.69 -7.27
N THR A 6 -18.78 6.91 -6.57
CA THR A 6 -17.46 7.31 -6.18
C THR A 6 -16.45 6.60 -7.06
N THR A 7 -15.57 7.36 -7.69
CA THR A 7 -14.55 6.83 -8.57
C THR A 7 -13.19 6.91 -7.87
N LEU A 8 -12.50 5.78 -7.79
CA LEU A 8 -11.16 5.73 -7.23
C LEU A 8 -10.18 6.32 -8.24
N VAL A 9 -9.41 7.33 -7.81
CA VAL A 9 -8.42 7.99 -8.64
C VAL A 9 -7.07 7.30 -8.49
N ASN A 10 -6.56 7.21 -7.27
CA ASN A 10 -5.33 6.51 -7.01
C ASN A 10 -5.24 6.05 -5.56
N VAL A 11 -4.30 5.14 -5.32
CA VAL A 11 -3.98 4.62 -3.99
C VAL A 11 -2.47 4.70 -3.82
N ASP A 12 -2.03 5.22 -2.69
CA ASP A 12 -0.63 5.26 -2.30
C ASP A 12 -0.50 4.57 -0.95
N ALA A 13 0.12 3.40 -0.96
CA ALA A 13 0.30 2.57 0.23
C ALA A 13 1.77 2.54 0.64
N THR A 14 2.01 2.66 1.93
CA THR A 14 3.36 2.57 2.50
C THR A 14 3.38 1.48 3.57
N LEU A 15 4.33 0.56 3.43
CA LEU A 15 4.57 -0.50 4.40
C LEU A 15 5.83 -0.18 5.18
N ILE A 16 5.78 -0.37 6.49
CA ILE A 16 6.94 -0.19 7.36
C ILE A 16 7.27 -1.53 7.99
N CYS A 17 8.41 -2.08 7.61
CA CYS A 17 8.78 -3.44 8.00
C CYS A 17 10.30 -3.56 8.07
N GLN A 18 10.82 -4.09 9.19
CA GLN A 18 12.25 -4.34 9.34
C GLN A 18 12.66 -5.59 8.57
N ALA A 19 11.85 -6.63 8.65
CA ALA A 19 12.08 -7.91 7.97
C ALA A 19 10.74 -8.62 7.79
N PRO A 20 10.54 -9.37 6.69
CA PRO A 20 11.44 -9.53 5.54
C PRO A 20 11.51 -8.27 4.68
N ARG A 21 12.49 -8.22 3.77
CA ARG A 21 12.58 -7.15 2.79
C ARG A 21 11.51 -7.34 1.73
N LEU A 22 10.69 -6.32 1.52
CA LEU A 22 9.52 -6.41 0.67
C LEU A 22 9.72 -5.84 -0.75
N GLY A 23 10.89 -5.24 -1.02
CA GLY A 23 11.10 -4.52 -2.28
C GLY A 23 10.79 -5.32 -3.53
N SER A 24 11.22 -6.59 -3.59
CA SER A 24 10.99 -7.46 -4.74
C SER A 24 9.52 -7.88 -4.88
N HIS A 25 8.71 -7.71 -3.85
CA HIS A 25 7.29 -8.09 -3.85
C HIS A 25 6.36 -6.92 -4.15
N LEU A 26 6.87 -5.69 -4.17
CA LEU A 26 6.03 -4.51 -4.33
C LEU A 26 5.23 -4.48 -5.64
N PRO A 27 5.82 -4.85 -6.81
CA PRO A 27 5.05 -4.88 -8.04
C PRO A 27 3.86 -5.86 -7.99
N ALA A 28 4.07 -7.03 -7.41
CA ALA A 28 3.00 -8.02 -7.26
C ALA A 28 1.91 -7.54 -6.30
N MET A 29 2.30 -6.86 -5.22
CA MET A 29 1.36 -6.27 -4.28
C MET A 29 0.50 -5.20 -4.95
N ALA A 30 1.11 -4.32 -5.73
CA ALA A 30 0.40 -3.28 -6.46
C ALA A 30 -0.60 -3.89 -7.45
N ALA A 31 -0.18 -4.92 -8.17
CA ALA A 31 -1.05 -5.60 -9.13
C ALA A 31 -2.25 -6.24 -8.43
N ARG A 32 -2.03 -6.87 -7.29
CA ARG A 32 -3.12 -7.51 -6.54
C ARG A 32 -4.10 -6.49 -5.95
N LEU A 33 -3.59 -5.38 -5.44
CA LEU A 33 -4.44 -4.30 -4.97
C LEU A 33 -5.28 -3.71 -6.11
N ALA A 34 -4.66 -3.46 -7.24
CA ALA A 34 -5.36 -2.92 -8.40
C ALA A 34 -6.48 -3.86 -8.85
N GLN A 35 -6.19 -5.16 -8.89
CA GLN A 35 -7.18 -6.18 -9.25
C GLN A 35 -8.35 -6.18 -8.26
N ALA A 36 -8.05 -6.16 -6.97
CA ALA A 36 -9.08 -6.16 -5.94
C ALA A 36 -9.96 -4.91 -5.98
N LEU A 37 -9.38 -3.77 -6.36
CA LEU A 37 -10.08 -2.49 -6.43
C LEU A 37 -10.72 -2.24 -7.80
N GLY A 38 -10.43 -3.08 -8.79
CA GLY A 38 -10.98 -2.92 -10.13
C GLY A 38 -10.43 -1.73 -10.89
N VAL A 39 -9.16 -1.37 -10.67
CA VAL A 39 -8.51 -0.24 -11.34
C VAL A 39 -7.23 -0.70 -12.04
N GLU A 40 -6.71 0.15 -12.93
CA GLU A 40 -5.44 -0.10 -13.57
C GLU A 40 -4.30 -0.06 -12.56
N THR A 41 -3.28 -0.88 -12.78
CA THR A 41 -2.15 -0.99 -11.85
C THR A 41 -1.40 0.33 -11.68
N ASP A 42 -1.36 1.17 -12.73
CA ASP A 42 -0.70 2.48 -12.65
C ASP A 42 -1.37 3.47 -11.69
N ARG A 43 -2.56 3.14 -11.21
CA ARG A 43 -3.26 3.94 -10.19
C ARG A 43 -2.93 3.51 -8.77
N VAL A 44 -2.11 2.49 -8.61
CA VAL A 44 -1.74 1.95 -7.31
C VAL A 44 -0.23 2.04 -7.14
N SER A 45 0.20 2.72 -6.09
CA SER A 45 1.60 2.81 -5.72
C SER A 45 1.79 2.14 -4.36
N VAL A 46 2.77 1.25 -4.28
CA VAL A 46 3.13 0.58 -3.03
C VAL A 46 4.61 0.79 -2.79
N LYS A 47 4.95 1.28 -1.61
CA LYS A 47 6.35 1.45 -1.21
C LYS A 47 6.57 0.84 0.16
N ALA A 48 7.81 0.48 0.41
CA ALA A 48 8.23 -0.06 1.68
C ALA A 48 9.32 0.82 2.29
N LYS A 49 9.27 0.99 3.59
CA LYS A 49 10.29 1.72 4.35
C LYS A 49 10.78 0.86 5.48
N SER A 50 12.06 0.97 5.80
CA SER A 50 12.63 0.36 6.98
C SER A 50 12.41 1.29 8.18
N PRO A 51 12.05 0.75 9.37
CA PRO A 51 12.06 1.53 10.61
C PRO A 51 13.47 1.77 11.15
N GLU A 52 14.49 1.31 10.43
CA GLU A 52 15.90 1.52 10.77
C GLU A 52 16.27 1.07 12.17
N HIS A 53 15.76 -0.10 12.56
CA HIS A 53 15.96 -0.72 13.86
C HIS A 53 15.41 0.08 15.05
N LEU A 54 14.44 0.98 14.79
CA LEU A 54 13.83 1.80 15.82
C LEU A 54 12.52 1.19 16.32
N GLY A 55 12.33 1.19 17.64
CA GLY A 55 11.11 0.73 18.27
C GLY A 55 10.82 -0.75 18.04
N HIS A 56 9.58 -1.16 18.30
CA HIS A 56 9.18 -2.56 18.15
C HIS A 56 9.18 -3.01 16.68
N LEU A 57 8.90 -2.11 15.75
CA LEU A 57 8.99 -2.44 14.32
C LEU A 57 10.43 -2.68 13.91
N GLY A 58 11.37 -1.91 14.45
CA GLY A 58 12.80 -2.08 14.19
C GLY A 58 13.37 -3.35 14.78
N ARG A 59 12.73 -3.91 15.79
CA ARG A 59 13.09 -5.22 16.36
C ARG A 59 12.43 -6.38 15.63
N GLY A 60 11.68 -6.11 14.57
CA GLY A 60 10.99 -7.16 13.84
C GLY A 60 9.75 -7.69 14.54
N GLU A 61 9.16 -6.92 15.47
CA GLU A 61 8.03 -7.36 16.27
C GLU A 61 6.69 -7.05 15.63
N GLY A 62 6.70 -6.44 14.44
CA GLY A 62 5.47 -6.14 13.72
C GLY A 62 5.73 -5.45 12.40
N ILE A 63 4.63 -5.20 11.69
CA ILE A 63 4.60 -4.50 10.41
C ILE A 63 3.52 -3.44 10.51
N ALA A 64 3.82 -2.23 10.08
CA ALA A 64 2.85 -1.17 9.98
C ALA A 64 2.54 -0.87 8.52
N ALA A 65 1.31 -0.47 8.24
CA ALA A 65 0.89 -0.09 6.89
C ALA A 65 0.02 1.15 6.96
N MET A 66 0.19 2.03 5.98
CA MET A 66 -0.66 3.22 5.79
C MET A 66 -1.06 3.31 4.34
N ALA A 67 -2.24 3.81 4.08
CA ALA A 67 -2.68 4.05 2.71
C ALA A 67 -3.40 5.39 2.62
N VAL A 68 -3.15 6.09 1.51
CA VAL A 68 -3.90 7.29 1.15
C VAL A 68 -4.65 6.99 -0.14
N VAL A 69 -5.94 7.22 -0.13
CA VAL A 69 -6.81 6.94 -1.27
C VAL A 69 -7.42 8.25 -1.73
N SER A 70 -7.26 8.55 -3.02
CA SER A 70 -7.90 9.70 -3.63
C SER A 70 -9.10 9.24 -4.43
N VAL A 71 -10.22 9.90 -4.24
CA VAL A 71 -11.47 9.56 -4.92
C VAL A 71 -12.11 10.81 -5.51
N GLU A 72 -12.88 10.61 -6.57
CA GLU A 72 -13.76 11.64 -7.11
C GLU A 72 -15.19 11.29 -6.73
N VAL A 73 -15.92 12.30 -6.24
CA VAL A 73 -17.34 12.17 -5.95
C VAL A 73 -18.12 13.08 -6.90
N PRO A 74 -19.37 12.73 -7.19
CA PRO A 74 -20.18 13.56 -8.12
C PRO A 74 -20.46 14.93 -7.56
#